data_1aff602f94100b8ae8ba9dc9e95ad780
#
_entry.id   1aff602f94100b8ae8ba9dc9e95ad780
#
_cell.length_a   1.000
_cell.length_b   1.000
_cell.length_c   1.000
_cell.angle_alpha   90.00
_cell.angle_beta   90.00
_cell.angle_gamma   90.00
#
_symmetry.space_group_name_H-M   'P 1'
#
loop_
_entity.id
_entity.type
_entity.pdbx_description
1 polymer ?
#
loop_
_entity_poly.entity_id
_entity_poly.type
_entity_poly.pdbx_seq_one_letter_code
_entity_poly.pdbx_strand_id
1 'polypeptide(L)'
;MGITSRLKVMSFLQYFIWGSWLVTLGSYMINTLDFTGANVGMVYSSKGLAAIIMPGIMGIIADKWLRAERAYMLCHLVCAGALLYATTVTDPQTMFWVMLVNAMAYMPTIALSNSVSYSCLAKAGQDPVTSFPPVRVFGTIGFIVAMWTVSLMGLELSSAQLYIASGASLLLALYALTLPKIPVAEKKANTTLVSKLGLDAFVLFKNPRMAIFFLFAMMLGAVLQITNVFGNPFLHDFARNPEFADSFVVKYPSILLSVSQMAEVGFILTIPFFLKRFGIKTVMLMSMLAWTLRFGFFAFGDPSPFGFVLLLLSMIVYGCAFDFFNISGSVFVEQEVDSSIRASAQGLFMTMVNGVGAWIGSLLSGMAVDYFSIDGVKDWQTIWLVFAAYALALAVIFALFFKYQHHPEKLSLSTKSLAH
;
A
#
# COMPACT_ATOMS: atom_id res chain seq x y z
N MET A 1 27.79 0.28 14.81
CA MET A 1 26.51 0.84 14.35
C MET A 1 25.46 0.58 15.42
N GLY A 2 24.81 1.64 15.95
CA GLY A 2 23.78 1.50 16.99
C GLY A 2 22.53 0.78 16.47
N ILE A 3 21.68 0.28 17.39
CA ILE A 3 20.51 -0.53 17.01
C ILE A 3 19.55 0.26 16.11
N THR A 4 19.29 1.53 16.43
CA THR A 4 18.42 2.39 15.62
C THR A 4 18.89 2.54 14.18
N SER A 5 20.21 2.71 13.97
CA SER A 5 20.79 2.78 12.61
C SER A 5 20.64 1.47 11.86
N ARG A 6 20.77 0.33 12.54
CA ARG A 6 20.56 -1.00 11.94
C ARG A 6 19.12 -1.21 11.52
N LEU A 7 18.16 -0.75 12.33
CA LEU A 7 16.74 -0.82 12.02
C LEU A 7 16.35 0.13 10.88
N LYS A 8 16.99 1.29 10.76
CA LYS A 8 16.83 2.21 9.62
C LYS A 8 17.25 1.55 8.31
N VAL A 9 18.39 0.83 8.30
CA VAL A 9 18.83 0.07 7.12
C VAL A 9 17.84 -1.04 6.77
N MET A 10 17.36 -1.79 7.77
CA MET A 10 16.33 -2.81 7.58
C MET A 10 15.06 -2.22 6.97
N SER A 11 14.55 -1.12 7.52
CA SER A 11 13.35 -0.43 7.01
C SER A 11 13.55 0.10 5.60
N PHE A 12 14.72 0.69 5.33
CA PHE A 12 15.09 1.15 3.99
C PHE A 12 15.03 0.01 2.97
N LEU A 13 15.73 -1.09 3.23
CA LEU A 13 15.76 -2.24 2.32
C LEU A 13 14.39 -2.89 2.15
N GLN A 14 13.61 -3.02 3.23
CA GLN A 14 12.24 -3.55 3.18
C GLN A 14 11.39 -2.86 2.11
N TYR A 15 11.37 -1.55 2.10
CA TYR A 15 10.55 -0.78 1.18
C TYR A 15 11.25 -0.47 -0.15
N PHE A 16 12.58 -0.51 -0.19
CA PHE A 16 13.34 -0.46 -1.44
C PHE A 16 12.99 -1.64 -2.35
N ILE A 17 12.90 -2.86 -1.80
CA ILE A 17 12.43 -4.05 -2.53
C ILE A 17 11.07 -3.76 -3.19
N TRP A 18 10.13 -3.22 -2.45
CA TRP A 18 8.78 -2.97 -2.93
C TRP A 18 8.73 -1.85 -3.97
N GLY A 19 9.43 -0.75 -3.69
CA GLY A 19 9.52 0.40 -4.60
C GLY A 19 10.22 0.08 -5.93
N SER A 20 11.04 -0.97 -5.99
CA SER A 20 11.74 -1.36 -7.21
C SER A 20 10.82 -1.93 -8.30
N TRP A 21 9.64 -2.45 -7.97
CA TRP A 21 8.76 -3.09 -8.95
C TRP A 21 7.28 -2.73 -8.83
N LEU A 22 6.78 -2.33 -7.65
CA LEU A 22 5.34 -2.18 -7.42
C LEU A 22 4.67 -1.25 -8.42
N VAL A 23 5.30 -0.15 -8.75
CA VAL A 23 4.72 0.90 -9.61
C VAL A 23 5.01 0.63 -11.08
N THR A 24 6.14 0.02 -11.40
CA THR A 24 6.70 -0.14 -12.75
C THR A 24 6.39 -1.48 -13.40
N LEU A 25 6.07 -2.51 -12.61
CA LEU A 25 5.75 -3.84 -13.13
C LEU A 25 4.59 -3.83 -14.13
N GLY A 26 3.58 -2.97 -13.93
CA GLY A 26 2.46 -2.80 -14.86
C GLY A 26 2.92 -2.37 -16.24
N SER A 27 3.82 -1.38 -16.30
CA SER A 27 4.39 -0.91 -17.58
C SER A 27 5.25 -1.98 -18.26
N TYR A 28 6.06 -2.72 -17.51
CA TYR A 28 6.82 -3.85 -18.04
C TYR A 28 5.89 -4.92 -18.62
N MET A 29 4.85 -5.31 -17.92
CA MET A 29 3.90 -6.32 -18.39
C MET A 29 3.13 -5.86 -19.64
N ILE A 30 2.70 -4.60 -19.69
CA ILE A 30 1.95 -4.09 -20.86
C ILE A 30 2.85 -3.85 -22.05
N ASN A 31 3.96 -3.13 -21.87
CA ASN A 31 4.75 -2.62 -22.99
C ASN A 31 5.83 -3.61 -23.49
N THR A 32 6.23 -4.57 -22.65
CA THR A 32 7.30 -5.54 -22.99
C THR A 32 6.79 -6.95 -23.14
N LEU A 33 5.81 -7.36 -22.32
CA LEU A 33 5.23 -8.70 -22.36
C LEU A 33 3.89 -8.77 -23.11
N ASP A 34 3.37 -7.63 -23.58
CA ASP A 34 2.09 -7.52 -24.31
C ASP A 34 0.88 -8.05 -23.52
N PHE A 35 0.92 -7.92 -22.19
CA PHE A 35 -0.21 -8.31 -21.34
C PHE A 35 -1.36 -7.31 -21.48
N THR A 36 -2.60 -7.84 -21.46
CA THR A 36 -3.80 -7.00 -21.41
C THR A 36 -3.96 -6.35 -20.04
N GLY A 37 -4.81 -5.33 -19.94
CA GLY A 37 -5.12 -4.70 -18.66
C GLY A 37 -5.69 -5.70 -17.64
N ALA A 38 -6.55 -6.63 -18.08
CA ALA A 38 -7.09 -7.70 -17.24
C ALA A 38 -5.99 -8.63 -16.71
N ASN A 39 -5.01 -8.99 -17.55
CA ASN A 39 -3.85 -9.79 -17.13
C ASN A 39 -3.02 -9.07 -16.07
N VAL A 40 -2.76 -7.78 -16.27
CA VAL A 40 -2.05 -6.96 -15.30
C VAL A 40 -2.83 -6.86 -13.99
N GLY A 41 -4.13 -6.57 -14.06
CA GLY A 41 -5.01 -6.55 -12.90
C GLY A 41 -5.03 -7.88 -12.14
N MET A 42 -5.05 -9.00 -12.85
CA MET A 42 -4.95 -10.35 -12.28
C MET A 42 -3.63 -10.53 -11.52
N VAL A 43 -2.50 -10.19 -12.11
CA VAL A 43 -1.18 -10.31 -11.44
C VAL A 43 -1.13 -9.47 -10.17
N TYR A 44 -1.57 -8.21 -10.21
CA TYR A 44 -1.59 -7.35 -9.02
C TYR A 44 -2.60 -7.79 -7.96
N SER A 45 -3.68 -8.48 -8.33
CA SER A 45 -4.67 -9.02 -7.39
C SER A 45 -4.07 -10.04 -6.43
N SER A 46 -2.99 -10.71 -6.83
CA SER A 46 -2.24 -11.66 -5.99
C SER A 46 -1.79 -11.05 -4.66
N LYS A 47 -1.43 -9.77 -4.66
CA LYS A 47 -1.06 -9.01 -3.44
C LYS A 47 -2.23 -8.90 -2.47
N GLY A 48 -3.43 -8.61 -2.98
CA GLY A 48 -4.64 -8.53 -2.16
C GLY A 48 -4.99 -9.89 -1.53
N LEU A 49 -4.93 -10.97 -2.30
CA LEU A 49 -5.14 -12.32 -1.79
C LEU A 49 -4.15 -12.68 -0.68
N ALA A 50 -2.87 -12.39 -0.88
CA ALA A 50 -1.84 -12.62 0.13
C ALA A 50 -2.09 -11.79 1.41
N ALA A 51 -2.53 -10.55 1.27
CA ALA A 51 -2.82 -9.67 2.41
C ALA A 51 -4.05 -10.11 3.24
N ILE A 52 -4.99 -10.85 2.63
CA ILE A 52 -6.11 -11.46 3.37
C ILE A 52 -5.64 -12.63 4.23
N ILE A 53 -4.79 -13.49 3.68
CA ILE A 53 -4.50 -14.83 4.23
C ILE A 53 -3.27 -14.82 5.15
N MET A 54 -2.20 -14.19 4.70
CA MET A 54 -0.87 -14.39 5.28
C MET A 54 -0.61 -13.73 6.63
N PRO A 55 -1.18 -12.56 6.97
CA PRO A 55 -0.92 -11.96 8.29
C PRO A 55 -1.35 -12.86 9.44
N GLY A 56 -2.51 -13.51 9.32
CA GLY A 56 -3.00 -14.45 10.34
C GLY A 56 -2.13 -15.72 10.45
N ILE A 57 -1.76 -16.30 9.32
CA ILE A 57 -0.91 -17.52 9.28
C ILE A 57 0.48 -17.22 9.86
N MET A 58 1.08 -16.11 9.45
CA MET A 58 2.44 -15.76 9.89
C MET A 58 2.46 -15.38 11.37
N GLY A 59 1.41 -14.73 11.88
CA GLY A 59 1.27 -14.50 13.32
C GLY A 59 1.33 -15.82 14.12
N ILE A 60 0.62 -16.85 13.66
CA ILE A 60 0.65 -18.19 14.31
C ILE A 60 2.04 -18.84 14.22
N ILE A 61 2.72 -18.71 13.08
CA ILE A 61 4.05 -19.30 12.86
C ILE A 61 5.09 -18.59 13.75
N ALA A 62 5.07 -17.25 13.78
CA ALA A 62 6.00 -16.46 14.57
C ALA A 62 5.79 -16.67 16.09
N ASP A 63 4.55 -16.86 16.54
CA ASP A 63 4.24 -17.09 17.94
C ASP A 63 4.63 -18.48 18.45
N LYS A 64 4.68 -19.48 17.57
CA LYS A 64 4.82 -20.88 18.02
C LYS A 64 6.14 -21.54 17.63
N TRP A 65 6.67 -21.26 16.45
CA TRP A 65 7.69 -22.10 15.85
C TRP A 65 8.96 -21.37 15.43
N LEU A 66 8.86 -20.14 14.99
CA LEU A 66 9.98 -19.39 14.45
C LEU A 66 10.14 -18.05 15.15
N ARG A 67 11.37 -17.70 15.49
CA ARG A 67 11.69 -16.36 15.95
C ARG A 67 11.43 -15.35 14.82
N ALA A 68 10.94 -14.14 15.18
CA ALA A 68 10.51 -13.13 14.22
C ALA A 68 11.60 -12.79 13.18
N GLU A 69 12.88 -12.65 13.60
CA GLU A 69 13.99 -12.37 12.70
C GLU A 69 14.29 -13.52 11.72
N ARG A 70 14.05 -14.78 12.14
CA ARG A 70 14.21 -15.94 11.25
C ARG A 70 13.06 -16.07 10.25
N ALA A 71 11.83 -15.87 10.71
CA ALA A 71 10.66 -15.83 9.84
C ALA A 71 10.81 -14.72 8.78
N TYR A 72 11.28 -13.56 9.21
CA TYR A 72 11.57 -12.42 8.33
C TYR A 72 12.63 -12.76 7.27
N MET A 73 13.75 -13.37 7.68
CA MET A 73 14.80 -13.85 6.78
C MET A 73 14.27 -14.85 5.75
N LEU A 74 13.54 -15.87 6.19
CA LEU A 74 13.00 -16.91 5.29
C LEU A 74 12.01 -16.32 4.28
N CYS A 75 11.14 -15.41 4.70
CA CYS A 75 10.24 -14.70 3.82
C CYS A 75 11.01 -13.97 2.71
N HIS A 76 12.09 -13.25 3.05
CA HIS A 76 12.89 -12.53 2.05
C HIS A 76 13.71 -13.46 1.15
N LEU A 77 14.11 -14.63 1.61
CA LEU A 77 14.71 -15.66 0.73
C LEU A 77 13.72 -16.16 -0.31
N VAL A 78 12.47 -16.42 0.10
CA VAL A 78 11.39 -16.80 -0.82
C VAL A 78 11.09 -15.68 -1.80
N CYS A 79 11.02 -14.44 -1.33
CA CYS A 79 10.84 -13.25 -2.20
C CYS A 79 11.96 -13.15 -3.23
N ALA A 80 13.23 -13.30 -2.82
CA ALA A 80 14.37 -13.23 -3.72
C ALA A 80 14.27 -14.28 -4.83
N GLY A 81 13.95 -15.52 -4.48
CA GLY A 81 13.77 -16.61 -5.45
C GLY A 81 12.58 -16.38 -6.39
N ALA A 82 11.43 -15.97 -5.86
CA ALA A 82 10.25 -15.70 -6.66
C ALA A 82 10.47 -14.53 -7.64
N LEU A 83 11.04 -13.42 -7.17
CA LEU A 83 11.35 -12.26 -8.02
C LEU A 83 12.40 -12.59 -9.08
N LEU A 84 13.41 -13.41 -8.73
CA LEU A 84 14.38 -13.89 -9.71
C LEU A 84 13.73 -14.75 -10.77
N TYR A 85 12.84 -15.67 -10.40
CA TYR A 85 12.12 -16.49 -11.36
C TYR A 85 11.16 -15.66 -12.23
N ALA A 86 10.51 -14.64 -11.66
CA ALA A 86 9.63 -13.73 -12.39
C ALA A 86 10.33 -13.01 -13.57
N THR A 87 11.67 -12.83 -13.52
CA THR A 87 12.41 -12.20 -14.62
C THR A 87 12.39 -13.01 -15.92
N THR A 88 12.13 -14.32 -15.83
CA THR A 88 12.10 -15.26 -16.97
C THR A 88 10.68 -15.58 -17.44
N VAL A 89 9.67 -15.09 -16.75
CA VAL A 89 8.25 -15.41 -17.01
C VAL A 89 7.69 -14.45 -18.04
N THR A 90 7.08 -15.02 -19.08
CA THR A 90 6.42 -14.28 -20.19
C THR A 90 4.93 -14.59 -20.33
N ASP A 91 4.40 -15.49 -19.51
CA ASP A 91 3.00 -15.91 -19.50
C ASP A 91 2.25 -15.29 -18.32
N PRO A 92 1.05 -14.69 -18.53
CA PRO A 92 0.30 -14.00 -17.49
C PRO A 92 -0.11 -14.90 -16.32
N GLN A 93 -0.50 -16.14 -16.62
CA GLN A 93 -0.95 -17.08 -15.59
C GLN A 93 0.21 -17.50 -14.68
N THR A 94 1.37 -17.80 -15.26
CA THR A 94 2.59 -18.12 -14.51
C THR A 94 3.06 -16.90 -13.71
N MET A 95 3.01 -15.69 -14.30
CA MET A 95 3.33 -14.45 -13.60
C MET A 95 2.45 -14.24 -12.37
N PHE A 96 1.14 -14.50 -12.47
CA PHE A 96 0.22 -14.44 -11.33
C PHE A 96 0.66 -15.37 -10.19
N TRP A 97 0.96 -16.63 -10.49
CA TRP A 97 1.36 -17.59 -9.45
C TRP A 97 2.69 -17.23 -8.80
N VAL A 98 3.66 -16.80 -9.59
CA VAL A 98 4.97 -16.39 -9.07
C VAL A 98 4.84 -15.14 -8.18
N MET A 99 4.06 -14.15 -8.63
CA MET A 99 3.81 -12.95 -7.85
C MET A 99 2.92 -13.21 -6.62
N LEU A 100 2.05 -14.23 -6.67
CA LEU A 100 1.33 -14.70 -5.49
C LEU A 100 2.28 -15.28 -4.44
N VAL A 101 3.22 -16.13 -4.84
CA VAL A 101 4.25 -16.67 -3.93
C VAL A 101 5.09 -15.54 -3.33
N ASN A 102 5.52 -14.59 -4.17
CA ASN A 102 6.23 -13.39 -3.69
C ASN A 102 5.38 -12.60 -2.68
N ALA A 103 4.12 -12.35 -2.99
CA ALA A 103 3.23 -11.59 -2.12
C ALA A 103 2.93 -12.33 -0.81
N MET A 104 2.72 -13.65 -0.85
CA MET A 104 2.53 -14.48 0.35
C MET A 104 3.73 -14.44 1.28
N ALA A 105 4.94 -14.34 0.74
CA ALA A 105 6.14 -14.17 1.53
C ALA A 105 6.33 -12.70 1.99
N TYR A 106 6.07 -11.72 1.12
CA TYR A 106 6.36 -10.31 1.38
C TYR A 106 5.35 -9.65 2.33
N MET A 107 4.03 -9.88 2.16
CA MET A 107 3.01 -9.18 2.96
C MET A 107 3.20 -9.33 4.48
N PRO A 108 3.51 -10.53 5.02
CA PRO A 108 3.77 -10.67 6.45
C PRO A 108 5.01 -9.92 6.93
N THR A 109 6.01 -9.70 6.05
CA THR A 109 7.25 -9.05 6.46
C THR A 109 7.05 -7.61 6.92
N ILE A 110 5.96 -6.96 6.49
CA ILE A 110 5.61 -5.60 6.92
C ILE A 110 5.32 -5.61 8.43
N ALA A 111 4.51 -6.53 8.91
CA ALA A 111 4.22 -6.68 10.34
C ALA A 111 5.43 -7.22 11.11
N LEU A 112 6.17 -8.18 10.55
CA LEU A 112 7.37 -8.73 11.16
C LEU A 112 8.47 -7.67 11.33
N SER A 113 8.69 -6.79 10.36
CA SER A 113 9.67 -5.70 10.46
C SER A 113 9.33 -4.73 11.59
N ASN A 114 8.05 -4.43 11.79
CA ASN A 114 7.61 -3.61 12.92
C ASN A 114 7.85 -4.33 14.25
N SER A 115 7.46 -5.61 14.36
CA SER A 115 7.67 -6.43 15.56
C SER A 115 9.16 -6.56 15.92
N VAL A 116 10.00 -6.82 14.92
CA VAL A 116 11.46 -6.85 15.08
C VAL A 116 11.99 -5.51 15.58
N SER A 117 11.52 -4.41 15.00
CA SER A 117 11.94 -3.06 15.38
C SER A 117 11.57 -2.74 16.83
N TYR A 118 10.33 -2.96 17.21
CA TYR A 118 9.88 -2.71 18.59
C TYR A 118 10.64 -3.55 19.61
N SER A 119 10.82 -4.84 19.33
CA SER A 119 11.57 -5.74 20.23
C SER A 119 13.03 -5.36 20.36
N CYS A 120 13.68 -4.96 19.27
CA CYS A 120 15.07 -4.53 19.28
C CYS A 120 15.28 -3.20 20.03
N LEU A 121 14.38 -2.22 19.84
CA LEU A 121 14.40 -0.94 20.53
C LEU A 121 14.21 -1.12 22.04
N ALA A 122 13.19 -1.91 22.43
CA ALA A 122 12.93 -2.21 23.85
C ALA A 122 14.12 -2.91 24.52
N LYS A 123 14.75 -3.89 23.86
CA LYS A 123 15.97 -4.54 24.38
C LYS A 123 17.17 -3.61 24.52
N ALA A 124 17.23 -2.58 23.69
CA ALA A 124 18.29 -1.55 23.78
C ALA A 124 17.97 -0.47 24.81
N GLY A 125 16.90 -0.61 25.60
CA GLY A 125 16.46 0.38 26.60
C GLY A 125 15.91 1.66 25.97
N GLN A 126 15.52 1.63 24.69
CA GLN A 126 14.88 2.76 23.99
C GLN A 126 13.36 2.59 24.01
N ASP A 127 12.64 3.71 24.21
CA ASP A 127 11.20 3.70 24.09
C ASP A 127 10.79 3.49 22.62
N PRO A 128 10.07 2.39 22.28
CA PRO A 128 9.64 2.13 20.92
C PRO A 128 8.72 3.20 20.35
N VAL A 129 7.90 3.86 21.17
CA VAL A 129 6.93 4.87 20.71
C VAL A 129 7.64 6.09 20.11
N THR A 130 8.71 6.54 20.74
CA THR A 130 9.46 7.71 20.28
C THR A 130 10.55 7.37 19.29
N SER A 131 11.13 6.15 19.36
CA SER A 131 12.29 5.74 18.58
C SER A 131 11.94 5.05 17.26
N PHE A 132 10.72 4.49 17.12
CA PHE A 132 10.30 3.80 15.91
C PHE A 132 9.94 4.74 14.74
N PRO A 133 9.24 5.88 14.92
CA PRO A 133 8.88 6.75 13.80
C PRO A 133 10.08 7.16 12.93
N PRO A 134 11.24 7.56 13.47
CA PRO A 134 12.44 7.82 12.66
C PRO A 134 12.95 6.59 11.88
N VAL A 135 12.73 5.37 12.38
CA VAL A 135 13.08 4.14 11.65
C VAL A 135 12.12 3.94 10.48
N ARG A 136 10.81 4.15 10.70
CA ARG A 136 9.77 3.97 9.68
C ARG A 136 9.91 4.94 8.50
N VAL A 137 10.33 6.18 8.73
CA VAL A 137 10.59 7.19 7.69
C VAL A 137 11.64 6.68 6.67
N PHE A 138 12.66 5.94 7.12
CA PHE A 138 13.63 5.33 6.21
C PHE A 138 13.02 4.31 5.25
N GLY A 139 11.87 3.74 5.59
CA GLY A 139 11.10 2.91 4.65
C GLY A 139 10.57 3.74 3.47
N THR A 140 9.94 4.88 3.73
CA THR A 140 9.47 5.77 2.66
C THR A 140 10.63 6.27 1.80
N ILE A 141 11.76 6.63 2.41
CA ILE A 141 12.98 7.01 1.69
C ILE A 141 13.44 5.85 0.80
N GLY A 142 13.49 4.62 1.32
CA GLY A 142 13.88 3.43 0.57
C GLY A 142 12.98 3.19 -0.64
N PHE A 143 11.66 3.35 -0.48
CA PHE A 143 10.70 3.23 -1.57
C PHE A 143 10.95 4.28 -2.67
N ILE A 144 11.11 5.54 -2.31
CA ILE A 144 11.39 6.64 -3.25
C ILE A 144 12.72 6.42 -3.97
N VAL A 145 13.78 6.07 -3.24
CA VAL A 145 15.11 5.81 -3.83
C VAL A 145 15.05 4.64 -4.81
N ALA A 146 14.27 3.59 -4.52
CA ALA A 146 14.07 2.48 -5.46
C ALA A 146 13.38 2.94 -6.74
N MET A 147 12.29 3.71 -6.63
CA MET A 147 11.60 4.29 -7.79
C MET A 147 12.56 5.12 -8.66
N TRP A 148 13.36 5.97 -8.02
CA TRP A 148 14.35 6.80 -8.73
C TRP A 148 15.45 5.96 -9.37
N THR A 149 15.94 4.93 -8.68
CA THR A 149 16.96 4.03 -9.21
C THR A 149 16.48 3.35 -10.47
N VAL A 150 15.28 2.75 -10.45
CA VAL A 150 14.70 2.07 -11.61
C VAL A 150 14.44 3.04 -12.77
N SER A 151 13.91 4.23 -12.46
CA SER A 151 13.60 5.26 -13.46
C SER A 151 14.85 5.86 -14.11
N LEU A 152 15.83 6.31 -13.31
CA LEU A 152 17.07 6.92 -13.82
C LEU A 152 17.93 5.95 -14.61
N MET A 153 17.88 4.66 -14.28
CA MET A 153 18.57 3.62 -15.02
C MET A 153 17.81 3.18 -16.30
N GLY A 154 16.61 3.73 -16.56
CA GLY A 154 15.78 3.35 -17.71
C GLY A 154 15.25 1.92 -17.67
N LEU A 155 15.01 1.36 -16.49
CA LEU A 155 14.65 -0.05 -16.28
C LEU A 155 13.17 -0.30 -16.11
N GLU A 156 12.32 0.72 -16.19
CA GLU A 156 10.88 0.61 -15.91
C GLU A 156 10.15 -0.36 -16.87
N LEU A 157 10.62 -0.48 -18.09
CA LEU A 157 10.08 -1.41 -19.09
C LEU A 157 10.89 -2.71 -19.23
N SER A 158 11.79 -2.98 -18.27
CA SER A 158 12.68 -4.14 -18.31
C SER A 158 12.46 -5.06 -17.11
N SER A 159 12.69 -6.38 -17.30
CA SER A 159 12.76 -7.34 -16.19
C SER A 159 13.87 -7.02 -15.18
N ALA A 160 14.81 -6.13 -15.52
CA ALA A 160 15.92 -5.72 -14.65
C ALA A 160 15.45 -5.11 -13.31
N GLN A 161 14.28 -4.46 -13.28
CA GLN A 161 13.65 -4.01 -12.04
C GLN A 161 13.43 -5.15 -11.03
N LEU A 162 13.09 -6.35 -11.51
CA LEU A 162 12.89 -7.54 -10.68
C LEU A 162 14.22 -8.14 -10.19
N TYR A 163 15.32 -8.03 -11.00
CA TYR A 163 16.65 -8.40 -10.51
C TYR A 163 17.11 -7.50 -9.37
N ILE A 164 16.87 -6.18 -9.47
CA ILE A 164 17.17 -5.22 -8.39
C ILE A 164 16.39 -5.60 -7.12
N ALA A 165 15.08 -5.86 -7.25
CA ALA A 165 14.23 -6.25 -6.13
C ALA A 165 14.66 -7.59 -5.51
N SER A 166 15.00 -8.59 -6.34
CA SER A 166 15.51 -9.89 -5.90
C SER A 166 16.83 -9.77 -5.14
N GLY A 167 17.79 -9.03 -5.71
CA GLY A 167 19.08 -8.77 -5.06
C GLY A 167 18.95 -8.04 -3.72
N ALA A 168 18.09 -7.01 -3.67
CA ALA A 168 17.80 -6.30 -2.43
C ALA A 168 17.10 -7.20 -1.39
N SER A 169 16.22 -8.11 -1.84
CA SER A 169 15.55 -9.08 -0.95
C SER A 169 16.54 -10.10 -0.38
N LEU A 170 17.46 -10.60 -1.19
CA LEU A 170 18.54 -11.47 -0.74
C LEU A 170 19.46 -10.76 0.26
N LEU A 171 19.85 -9.51 -0.04
CA LEU A 171 20.66 -8.69 0.87
C LEU A 171 19.94 -8.49 2.19
N LEU A 172 18.63 -8.21 2.18
CA LEU A 172 17.87 -8.04 3.41
C LEU A 172 17.73 -9.35 4.20
N ALA A 173 17.56 -10.47 3.52
CA ALA A 173 17.55 -11.79 4.17
C ALA A 173 18.87 -12.07 4.91
N LEU A 174 20.01 -11.80 4.27
CA LEU A 174 21.32 -11.94 4.89
C LEU A 174 21.51 -10.93 6.04
N TYR A 175 21.05 -9.70 5.83
CA TYR A 175 21.11 -8.65 6.84
C TYR A 175 20.30 -9.00 8.09
N ALA A 176 19.15 -9.66 7.94
CA ALA A 176 18.30 -10.10 9.04
C ALA A 176 19.05 -11.05 10.01
N LEU A 177 20.02 -11.83 9.51
CA LEU A 177 20.87 -12.68 10.36
C LEU A 177 21.74 -11.88 11.35
N THR A 178 22.01 -10.63 11.02
CA THR A 178 22.81 -9.75 11.88
C THR A 178 22.00 -9.11 13.00
N LEU A 179 20.67 -9.11 12.93
CA LEU A 179 19.80 -8.49 13.93
C LEU A 179 19.81 -9.26 15.26
N PRO A 180 19.50 -8.56 16.38
CA PRO A 180 19.42 -9.21 17.68
C PRO A 180 18.39 -10.34 17.69
N LYS A 181 18.72 -11.46 18.32
CA LYS A 181 17.81 -12.60 18.47
C LYS A 181 16.62 -12.20 19.33
N ILE A 182 15.42 -12.37 18.80
CA ILE A 182 14.15 -12.07 19.49
C ILE A 182 13.61 -13.39 20.04
N PRO A 183 13.37 -13.52 21.37
CA PRO A 183 12.74 -14.71 21.90
C PRO A 183 11.35 -14.89 21.30
N VAL A 184 10.94 -16.16 21.09
CA VAL A 184 9.55 -16.48 20.75
C VAL A 184 8.67 -15.99 21.90
N ALA A 185 7.56 -15.33 21.59
CA ALA A 185 6.65 -14.80 22.60
C ALA A 185 6.17 -15.92 23.53
N GLU A 186 6.18 -15.67 24.84
CA GLU A 186 5.59 -16.60 25.81
C GLU A 186 4.12 -16.85 25.46
N LYS A 187 3.72 -18.12 25.50
CA LYS A 187 2.34 -18.53 25.17
C LYS A 187 1.36 -17.75 26.03
N LYS A 188 0.64 -16.80 25.45
CA LYS A 188 -0.57 -16.28 26.09
C LYS A 188 -1.55 -17.43 26.19
N ALA A 189 -1.79 -17.89 27.44
CA ALA A 189 -2.77 -18.93 27.72
C ALA A 189 -4.15 -18.50 27.21
N ASN A 190 -4.85 -19.41 26.52
CA ASN A 190 -6.27 -19.32 26.15
C ASN A 190 -6.68 -18.40 24.98
N THR A 191 -5.86 -18.16 23.98
CA THR A 191 -6.37 -17.57 22.73
C THR A 191 -6.83 -18.65 21.76
N THR A 192 -8.11 -18.60 21.36
CA THR A 192 -8.68 -19.51 20.35
C THR A 192 -8.03 -19.26 18.96
N LEU A 193 -8.08 -20.24 18.05
CA LEU A 193 -7.64 -20.07 16.67
C LEU A 193 -8.39 -18.92 15.96
N VAL A 194 -9.68 -18.77 16.26
CA VAL A 194 -10.54 -17.71 15.74
C VAL A 194 -10.00 -16.33 16.13
N SER A 195 -9.64 -16.15 17.41
CA SER A 195 -9.05 -14.89 17.92
C SER A 195 -7.67 -14.63 17.33
N LYS A 196 -6.85 -15.68 17.15
CA LYS A 196 -5.50 -15.54 16.53
C LYS A 196 -5.55 -15.14 15.07
N LEU A 197 -6.59 -15.56 14.34
CA LEU A 197 -6.84 -15.18 12.95
C LEU A 197 -7.58 -13.82 12.84
N GLY A 198 -7.93 -13.18 13.96
CA GLY A 198 -8.68 -11.93 13.97
C GLY A 198 -10.14 -12.06 13.53
N LEU A 199 -10.67 -13.30 13.46
CA LEU A 199 -12.03 -13.57 12.99
C LEU A 199 -13.11 -13.11 13.98
N ASP A 200 -12.74 -12.86 15.25
CA ASP A 200 -13.66 -12.29 16.25
C ASP A 200 -14.22 -10.94 15.81
N ALA A 201 -13.48 -10.18 15.03
CA ALA A 201 -13.93 -8.88 14.52
C ALA A 201 -15.09 -8.97 13.52
N PHE A 202 -15.38 -10.15 12.94
CA PHE A 202 -16.52 -10.30 12.02
C PHE A 202 -17.87 -10.09 12.73
N VAL A 203 -17.92 -10.20 14.05
CA VAL A 203 -19.11 -9.83 14.83
C VAL A 203 -19.52 -8.37 14.62
N LEU A 204 -18.59 -7.49 14.28
CA LEU A 204 -18.83 -6.07 14.03
C LEU A 204 -19.73 -5.81 12.81
N PHE A 205 -19.81 -6.74 11.86
CA PHE A 205 -20.76 -6.65 10.74
C PHE A 205 -22.21 -6.70 11.16
N LYS A 206 -22.51 -7.17 12.38
CA LYS A 206 -23.87 -7.10 12.97
C LYS A 206 -24.29 -5.66 13.30
N ASN A 207 -23.32 -4.76 13.51
CA ASN A 207 -23.58 -3.33 13.69
C ASN A 207 -23.63 -2.63 12.32
N PRO A 208 -24.78 -2.07 11.90
CA PRO A 208 -24.93 -1.46 10.58
C PRO A 208 -23.91 -0.34 10.30
N ARG A 209 -23.54 0.44 11.32
CA ARG A 209 -22.54 1.51 11.17
C ARG A 209 -21.15 0.96 10.85
N MET A 210 -20.75 -0.10 11.56
CA MET A 210 -19.46 -0.76 11.34
C MET A 210 -19.47 -1.50 10.00
N ALA A 211 -20.56 -2.15 9.63
CA ALA A 211 -20.69 -2.83 8.33
C ALA A 211 -20.55 -1.84 7.16
N ILE A 212 -21.23 -0.69 7.24
CA ILE A 212 -21.09 0.39 6.26
C ILE A 212 -19.66 0.89 6.20
N PHE A 213 -19.03 1.15 7.35
CA PHE A 213 -17.63 1.58 7.39
C PHE A 213 -16.68 0.59 6.71
N PHE A 214 -16.78 -0.70 7.02
CA PHE A 214 -15.93 -1.72 6.41
C PHE A 214 -16.18 -1.88 4.91
N LEU A 215 -17.43 -1.75 4.46
CA LEU A 215 -17.76 -1.75 3.04
C LEU A 215 -17.07 -0.58 2.30
N PHE A 216 -17.16 0.64 2.84
CA PHE A 216 -16.47 1.79 2.26
C PHE A 216 -14.95 1.67 2.33
N ALA A 217 -14.40 1.08 3.39
CA ALA A 217 -12.98 0.79 3.51
C ALA A 217 -12.51 -0.15 2.37
N MET A 218 -13.28 -1.19 2.08
CA MET A 218 -13.03 -2.10 0.95
C MET A 218 -13.08 -1.36 -0.39
N MET A 219 -14.11 -0.56 -0.62
CA MET A 219 -14.29 0.18 -1.88
C MET A 219 -13.17 1.20 -2.10
N LEU A 220 -12.70 1.87 -1.05
CA LEU A 220 -11.55 2.78 -1.13
C LEU A 220 -10.22 2.05 -1.28
N GLY A 221 -10.08 0.87 -0.72
CA GLY A 221 -8.95 -0.01 -1.00
C GLY A 221 -8.85 -0.36 -2.49
N ALA A 222 -9.99 -0.53 -3.17
CA ALA A 222 -10.04 -0.71 -4.62
C ALA A 222 -9.54 0.53 -5.37
N VAL A 223 -9.97 1.73 -4.96
CA VAL A 223 -9.53 3.01 -5.56
C VAL A 223 -7.99 3.16 -5.52
N LEU A 224 -7.37 2.80 -4.40
CA LEU A 224 -5.91 2.87 -4.24
C LEU A 224 -5.17 2.02 -5.29
N GLN A 225 -5.67 0.82 -5.60
CA GLN A 225 -4.99 -0.07 -6.54
C GLN A 225 -4.99 0.45 -7.97
N ILE A 226 -5.99 1.20 -8.38
CA ILE A 226 -6.09 1.75 -9.73
C ILE A 226 -4.81 2.53 -10.11
N THR A 227 -4.36 3.44 -9.24
CA THR A 227 -3.15 4.22 -9.50
C THR A 227 -1.87 3.42 -9.32
N ASN A 228 -1.83 2.47 -8.39
CA ASN A 228 -0.66 1.61 -8.20
C ASN A 228 -0.41 0.70 -9.41
N VAL A 229 -1.47 0.27 -10.09
CA VAL A 229 -1.39 -0.64 -11.24
C VAL A 229 -1.22 0.13 -12.55
N PHE A 230 -1.98 1.21 -12.76
CA PHE A 230 -2.08 1.87 -14.06
C PHE A 230 -1.50 3.28 -14.11
N GLY A 231 -1.04 3.86 -12.99
CA GLY A 231 -0.47 5.20 -12.98
C GLY A 231 0.82 5.31 -13.82
N ASN A 232 1.73 4.34 -13.71
CA ASN A 232 2.96 4.34 -14.47
C ASN A 232 2.73 3.98 -15.97
N PRO A 233 1.94 2.93 -16.31
CA PRO A 233 1.54 2.67 -17.70
C PRO A 233 0.89 3.85 -18.41
N PHE A 234 0.02 4.59 -17.72
CA PHE A 234 -0.60 5.81 -18.24
C PHE A 234 0.44 6.86 -18.67
N LEU A 235 1.44 7.11 -17.82
CA LEU A 235 2.48 8.10 -18.12
C LEU A 235 3.40 7.64 -19.27
N HIS A 236 3.70 6.36 -19.38
CA HIS A 236 4.45 5.81 -20.50
C HIS A 236 3.69 5.89 -21.83
N ASP A 237 2.36 5.75 -21.82
CA ASP A 237 1.56 5.79 -23.05
C ASP A 237 1.59 7.15 -23.76
N PHE A 238 1.98 8.24 -23.09
CA PHE A 238 2.25 9.52 -23.77
C PHE A 238 3.38 9.45 -24.80
N ALA A 239 4.26 8.45 -24.75
CA ALA A 239 5.27 8.19 -25.77
C ALA A 239 4.68 7.93 -27.16
N ARG A 240 3.39 7.54 -27.25
CA ARG A 240 2.69 7.35 -28.54
C ARG A 240 2.50 8.65 -29.31
N ASN A 241 2.50 9.79 -28.62
CA ASN A 241 2.52 11.11 -29.27
C ASN A 241 3.99 11.55 -29.44
N PRO A 242 4.48 11.73 -30.70
CA PRO A 242 5.86 12.14 -30.96
C PRO A 242 6.26 13.45 -30.25
N GLU A 243 5.31 14.37 -30.03
CA GLU A 243 5.54 15.63 -29.33
C GLU A 243 5.95 15.40 -27.87
N PHE A 244 5.44 14.34 -27.24
CA PHE A 244 5.64 14.04 -25.82
C PHE A 244 6.66 12.94 -25.54
N ALA A 245 7.12 12.23 -26.59
CA ALA A 245 8.00 11.07 -26.45
C ALA A 245 9.30 11.37 -25.68
N ASP A 246 9.83 12.58 -25.83
CA ASP A 246 11.05 13.04 -25.16
C ASP A 246 10.79 13.82 -23.87
N SER A 247 9.54 13.94 -23.44
CA SER A 247 9.18 14.68 -22.24
C SER A 247 9.72 14.02 -20.95
N PHE A 248 9.87 14.84 -19.89
CA PHE A 248 10.22 14.35 -18.57
C PHE A 248 9.23 13.29 -18.04
N VAL A 249 7.95 13.47 -18.35
CA VAL A 249 6.85 12.58 -17.92
C VAL A 249 7.06 11.17 -18.44
N VAL A 250 7.47 11.04 -19.71
CA VAL A 250 7.69 9.75 -20.38
C VAL A 250 9.03 9.14 -19.98
N LYS A 251 10.08 9.97 -19.88
CA LYS A 251 11.42 9.49 -19.53
C LYS A 251 11.56 9.04 -18.08
N TYR A 252 10.84 9.70 -17.16
CA TYR A 252 10.97 9.49 -15.72
C TYR A 252 9.63 9.40 -14.99
N PRO A 253 8.70 8.53 -15.42
CA PRO A 253 7.36 8.47 -14.83
C PRO A 253 7.38 8.16 -13.33
N SER A 254 8.24 7.25 -12.87
CA SER A 254 8.34 6.91 -11.45
C SER A 254 8.89 8.04 -10.59
N ILE A 255 9.76 8.92 -11.15
CA ILE A 255 10.19 10.12 -10.43
C ILE A 255 8.99 11.04 -10.21
N LEU A 256 8.18 11.27 -11.25
CA LEU A 256 6.95 12.05 -11.12
C LEU A 256 5.98 11.41 -10.11
N LEU A 257 5.74 10.10 -10.20
CA LEU A 257 4.86 9.39 -9.26
C LEU A 257 5.37 9.45 -7.81
N SER A 258 6.69 9.55 -7.59
CA SER A 258 7.27 9.65 -6.24
C SER A 258 6.87 10.92 -5.49
N VAL A 259 6.44 11.98 -6.21
CA VAL A 259 5.87 13.19 -5.60
C VAL A 259 4.67 12.84 -4.72
N SER A 260 3.90 11.80 -5.09
CA SER A 260 2.80 11.29 -4.27
C SER A 260 3.27 10.81 -2.89
N GLN A 261 4.41 10.11 -2.82
CA GLN A 261 4.97 9.62 -1.57
C GLN A 261 5.53 10.76 -0.70
N MET A 262 6.08 11.80 -1.33
CA MET A 262 6.53 12.99 -0.63
C MET A 262 5.36 13.78 -0.06
N ALA A 263 4.29 13.94 -0.85
CA ALA A 263 3.07 14.59 -0.43
C ALA A 263 2.39 13.86 0.74
N GLU A 264 2.37 12.52 0.73
CA GLU A 264 1.89 11.68 1.83
C GLU A 264 2.54 12.09 3.16
N VAL A 265 3.87 12.18 3.21
CA VAL A 265 4.60 12.58 4.41
C VAL A 265 4.17 13.97 4.91
N GLY A 266 3.94 14.92 3.99
CA GLY A 266 3.47 16.26 4.33
C GLY A 266 2.05 16.25 4.90
N PHE A 267 1.13 15.52 4.25
CA PHE A 267 -0.28 15.48 4.67
C PHE A 267 -0.50 14.76 5.99
N ILE A 268 0.26 13.70 6.32
CA ILE A 268 0.20 13.01 7.62
C ILE A 268 0.33 14.01 8.78
N LEU A 269 1.22 15.00 8.66
CA LEU A 269 1.44 16.01 9.70
C LEU A 269 0.23 16.94 9.90
N THR A 270 -0.63 17.07 8.90
CA THR A 270 -1.81 17.94 8.95
C THR A 270 -3.05 17.24 9.53
N ILE A 271 -3.08 15.91 9.54
CA ILE A 271 -4.25 15.12 9.95
C ILE A 271 -4.78 15.48 11.35
N PRO A 272 -3.95 15.66 12.39
CA PRO A 272 -4.45 16.04 13.71
C PRO A 272 -5.22 17.36 13.69
N PHE A 273 -4.81 18.33 12.88
CA PHE A 273 -5.53 19.60 12.71
C PHE A 273 -6.91 19.35 12.06
N PHE A 274 -6.95 18.61 10.96
CA PHE A 274 -8.19 18.33 10.23
C PHE A 274 -9.17 17.51 11.08
N LEU A 275 -8.70 16.49 11.80
CA LEU A 275 -9.54 15.67 12.67
C LEU A 275 -10.16 16.51 13.80
N LYS A 276 -9.37 17.37 14.44
CA LYS A 276 -9.89 18.23 15.52
C LYS A 276 -10.90 19.26 15.01
N ARG A 277 -10.66 19.82 13.81
CA ARG A 277 -11.47 20.90 13.27
C ARG A 277 -12.76 20.41 12.60
N PHE A 278 -12.69 19.30 11.87
CA PHE A 278 -13.77 18.85 10.99
C PHE A 278 -14.39 17.51 11.40
N GLY A 279 -13.70 16.73 12.22
CA GLY A 279 -14.14 15.42 12.69
C GLY A 279 -13.92 14.29 11.68
N ILE A 280 -14.03 13.06 12.15
CA ILE A 280 -13.68 11.84 11.43
C ILE A 280 -14.45 11.71 10.10
N LYS A 281 -15.79 11.86 10.12
CA LYS A 281 -16.63 11.74 8.91
C LYS A 281 -16.20 12.71 7.80
N THR A 282 -15.99 13.98 8.16
CA THR A 282 -15.63 15.01 7.18
C THR A 282 -14.25 14.77 6.60
N VAL A 283 -13.28 14.33 7.42
CA VAL A 283 -11.93 14.01 6.96
C VAL A 283 -11.94 12.79 6.02
N MET A 284 -12.75 11.77 6.31
CA MET A 284 -12.98 10.66 5.36
C MET A 284 -13.60 11.11 4.05
N LEU A 285 -14.58 12.03 4.09
CA LEU A 285 -15.17 12.62 2.88
C LEU A 285 -14.14 13.43 2.08
N MET A 286 -13.29 14.20 2.75
CA MET A 286 -12.20 14.93 2.08
C MET A 286 -11.27 13.97 1.33
N SER A 287 -10.96 12.81 1.91
CA SER A 287 -10.19 11.75 1.24
C SER A 287 -10.87 11.27 -0.05
N MET A 288 -12.17 10.97 0.01
CA MET A 288 -12.92 10.49 -1.16
C MET A 288 -12.99 11.54 -2.28
N LEU A 289 -13.21 12.80 -1.92
CA LEU A 289 -13.17 13.92 -2.86
C LEU A 289 -11.76 14.14 -3.43
N ALA A 290 -10.72 13.94 -2.62
CA ALA A 290 -9.34 13.99 -3.08
C ALA A 290 -9.04 12.89 -4.12
N TRP A 291 -9.58 11.67 -3.97
CA TRP A 291 -9.50 10.64 -5.00
C TRP A 291 -10.22 11.06 -6.29
N THR A 292 -11.40 11.67 -6.19
CA THR A 292 -12.12 12.23 -7.35
C THR A 292 -11.26 13.25 -8.09
N LEU A 293 -10.65 14.19 -7.36
CA LEU A 293 -9.76 15.20 -7.93
C LEU A 293 -8.51 14.57 -8.55
N ARG A 294 -7.90 13.58 -7.88
CA ARG A 294 -6.73 12.88 -8.40
C ARG A 294 -6.99 12.29 -9.78
N PHE A 295 -8.06 11.54 -9.92
CA PHE A 295 -8.43 10.94 -11.21
C PHE A 295 -8.88 11.97 -12.24
N GLY A 296 -9.59 13.02 -11.82
CA GLY A 296 -9.93 14.14 -12.69
C GLY A 296 -8.69 14.84 -13.25
N PHE A 297 -7.68 15.08 -12.41
CA PHE A 297 -6.41 15.66 -12.85
C PHE A 297 -5.65 14.71 -13.79
N PHE A 298 -5.70 13.41 -13.60
CA PHE A 298 -5.14 12.46 -14.56
C PHE A 298 -5.89 12.46 -15.90
N ALA A 299 -7.21 12.58 -15.87
CA ALA A 299 -8.03 12.59 -17.09
C ALA A 299 -7.70 13.75 -18.04
N PHE A 300 -7.28 14.89 -17.49
CA PHE A 300 -6.98 16.11 -18.25
C PHE A 300 -5.48 16.48 -18.22
N GLY A 301 -4.66 15.71 -17.49
CA GLY A 301 -3.22 15.93 -17.39
C GLY A 301 -2.48 15.27 -18.55
N ASP A 302 -1.51 15.99 -19.10
CA ASP A 302 -0.60 15.55 -20.16
C ASP A 302 0.78 16.20 -20.00
N PRO A 303 1.79 15.87 -20.82
CA PRO A 303 3.11 16.51 -20.76
C PRO A 303 3.19 17.97 -21.21
N SER A 304 2.10 18.59 -21.71
CA SER A 304 2.06 20.02 -22.02
C SER A 304 2.27 20.87 -20.76
N PRO A 305 2.66 22.16 -20.86
CA PRO A 305 2.90 22.99 -19.67
C PRO A 305 1.72 23.06 -18.70
N PHE A 306 0.50 23.16 -19.20
CA PHE A 306 -0.71 23.18 -18.37
C PHE A 306 -1.06 21.78 -17.85
N GLY A 307 -1.02 20.76 -18.73
CA GLY A 307 -1.29 19.36 -18.37
C GLY A 307 -0.31 18.82 -17.32
N PHE A 308 0.97 19.23 -17.39
CA PHE A 308 1.97 18.86 -16.40
C PHE A 308 1.63 19.38 -15.00
N VAL A 309 1.08 20.60 -14.89
CA VAL A 309 0.58 21.11 -13.60
C VAL A 309 -0.56 20.24 -13.06
N LEU A 310 -1.47 19.77 -13.92
CA LEU A 310 -2.53 18.86 -13.50
C LEU A 310 -1.96 17.51 -13.03
N LEU A 311 -0.97 16.95 -13.72
CA LEU A 311 -0.27 15.76 -13.28
C LEU A 311 0.36 15.94 -11.90
N LEU A 312 1.06 17.07 -11.67
CA LEU A 312 1.64 17.38 -10.35
C LEU A 312 0.57 17.53 -9.27
N LEU A 313 -0.53 18.22 -9.56
CA LEU A 313 -1.65 18.36 -8.62
C LEU A 313 -2.25 16.99 -8.27
N SER A 314 -2.38 16.09 -9.25
CA SER A 314 -2.79 14.71 -9.02
C SER A 314 -1.86 13.99 -8.02
N MET A 315 -0.54 14.17 -8.16
CA MET A 315 0.42 13.57 -7.23
C MET A 315 0.33 14.16 -5.81
N ILE A 316 0.19 15.48 -5.71
CA ILE A 316 0.10 16.17 -4.40
C ILE A 316 -1.18 15.78 -3.66
N VAL A 317 -2.32 15.74 -4.33
CA VAL A 317 -3.61 15.40 -3.73
C VAL A 317 -3.64 13.96 -3.20
N TYR A 318 -2.77 13.08 -3.69
CA TYR A 318 -2.68 11.69 -3.22
C TYR A 318 -2.44 11.58 -1.71
N GLY A 319 -1.60 12.43 -1.13
CA GLY A 319 -1.34 12.42 0.32
C GLY A 319 -2.63 12.62 1.13
N CYS A 320 -3.48 13.57 0.72
CA CYS A 320 -4.80 13.74 1.31
C CYS A 320 -5.72 12.54 1.01
N ALA A 321 -5.72 12.05 -0.22
CA ALA A 321 -6.59 10.96 -0.65
C ALA A 321 -6.35 9.66 0.12
N PHE A 322 -5.09 9.30 0.36
CA PHE A 322 -4.73 8.04 1.00
C PHE A 322 -4.80 8.12 2.53
N ASP A 323 -4.08 9.06 3.13
CA ASP A 323 -3.89 9.07 4.58
C ASP A 323 -5.11 9.55 5.36
N PHE A 324 -5.88 10.48 4.81
CA PHE A 324 -7.05 11.01 5.51
C PHE A 324 -8.08 9.92 5.79
N PHE A 325 -8.28 8.97 4.88
CA PHE A 325 -9.17 7.85 5.15
C PHE A 325 -8.54 6.80 6.07
N ASN A 326 -7.29 6.41 5.82
CA ASN A 326 -6.65 5.33 6.57
C ASN A 326 -6.47 5.70 8.05
N ILE A 327 -5.99 6.90 8.33
CA ILE A 327 -5.78 7.34 9.72
C ILE A 327 -7.12 7.64 10.41
N SER A 328 -8.06 8.34 9.73
CA SER A 328 -9.39 8.57 10.29
C SER A 328 -10.15 7.27 10.54
N GLY A 329 -10.00 6.28 9.65
CA GLY A 329 -10.60 4.96 9.79
C GLY A 329 -10.03 4.20 10.99
N SER A 330 -8.72 4.24 11.16
CA SER A 330 -8.06 3.65 12.33
C SER A 330 -8.54 4.32 13.63
N VAL A 331 -8.61 5.65 13.66
CA VAL A 331 -9.15 6.41 14.82
C VAL A 331 -10.61 6.08 15.07
N PHE A 332 -11.42 5.93 14.02
CA PHE A 332 -12.83 5.53 14.15
C PHE A 332 -12.97 4.15 14.80
N VAL A 333 -12.20 3.16 14.32
CA VAL A 333 -12.19 1.81 14.91
C VAL A 333 -11.74 1.86 16.38
N GLU A 334 -10.72 2.66 16.70
CA GLU A 334 -10.21 2.83 18.07
C GLU A 334 -11.29 3.36 19.03
N GLN A 335 -12.17 4.25 18.54
CA GLN A 335 -13.21 4.89 19.39
C GLN A 335 -14.50 4.09 19.49
N GLU A 336 -14.85 3.32 18.45
CA GLU A 336 -16.17 2.65 18.38
C GLU A 336 -16.12 1.18 18.82
N VAL A 337 -14.91 0.60 18.98
CA VAL A 337 -14.75 -0.84 19.25
C VAL A 337 -14.19 -1.07 20.65
N ASP A 338 -14.78 -2.04 21.36
CA ASP A 338 -14.33 -2.46 22.68
C ASP A 338 -12.85 -2.91 22.66
N SER A 339 -12.14 -2.59 23.74
CA SER A 339 -10.72 -2.90 23.89
C SER A 339 -10.38 -4.39 23.70
N SER A 340 -11.31 -5.28 24.03
CA SER A 340 -11.15 -6.74 23.93
C SER A 340 -10.97 -7.27 22.50
N ILE A 341 -11.58 -6.61 21.49
CA ILE A 341 -11.54 -7.02 20.08
C ILE A 341 -10.94 -5.95 19.16
N ARG A 342 -10.43 -4.86 19.73
CA ARG A 342 -9.95 -3.69 18.99
C ARG A 342 -8.80 -4.03 18.04
N ALA A 343 -7.83 -4.83 18.47
CA ALA A 343 -6.72 -5.25 17.62
C ALA A 343 -7.21 -6.07 16.41
N SER A 344 -8.18 -6.98 16.63
CA SER A 344 -8.81 -7.76 15.55
C SER A 344 -9.62 -6.85 14.62
N ALA A 345 -10.27 -5.81 15.13
CA ALA A 345 -11.01 -4.85 14.33
C ALA A 345 -10.09 -3.98 13.45
N GLN A 346 -8.94 -3.55 13.96
CA GLN A 346 -7.90 -2.88 13.15
C GLN A 346 -7.35 -3.81 12.08
N GLY A 347 -7.12 -5.08 12.40
CA GLY A 347 -6.73 -6.11 11.44
C GLY A 347 -7.78 -6.29 10.34
N LEU A 348 -9.07 -6.35 10.70
CA LEU A 348 -10.17 -6.44 9.75
C LEU A 348 -10.24 -5.20 8.84
N PHE A 349 -10.07 -3.99 9.41
CA PHE A 349 -9.99 -2.76 8.63
C PHE A 349 -8.89 -2.82 7.57
N MET A 350 -7.67 -3.22 7.97
CA MET A 350 -6.54 -3.37 7.04
C MET A 350 -6.80 -4.47 5.99
N THR A 351 -7.47 -5.57 6.38
CA THR A 351 -7.88 -6.63 5.46
C THR A 351 -8.91 -6.14 4.44
N MET A 352 -9.87 -5.30 4.85
CA MET A 352 -10.84 -4.71 3.93
C MET A 352 -10.16 -3.76 2.93
N VAL A 353 -9.23 -2.90 3.37
CA VAL A 353 -8.54 -1.95 2.49
C VAL A 353 -7.50 -2.66 1.60
N ASN A 354 -6.52 -3.31 2.22
CA ASN A 354 -5.32 -3.82 1.53
C ASN A 354 -5.45 -5.27 1.06
N GLY A 355 -6.46 -5.98 1.53
CA GLY A 355 -6.79 -7.34 1.13
C GLY A 355 -7.91 -7.37 0.10
N VAL A 356 -9.16 -7.40 0.57
CA VAL A 356 -10.34 -7.57 -0.28
C VAL A 356 -10.48 -6.42 -1.29
N GLY A 357 -10.34 -5.17 -0.83
CA GLY A 357 -10.39 -4.00 -1.69
C GLY A 357 -9.28 -4.02 -2.76
N ALA A 358 -8.06 -4.34 -2.37
CA ALA A 358 -6.94 -4.44 -3.31
C ALA A 358 -7.12 -5.58 -4.32
N TRP A 359 -7.63 -6.74 -3.88
CA TRP A 359 -7.90 -7.87 -4.75
C TRP A 359 -8.95 -7.53 -5.81
N ILE A 360 -10.13 -7.10 -5.40
CA ILE A 360 -11.24 -6.75 -6.29
C ILE A 360 -10.86 -5.54 -7.16
N GLY A 361 -10.26 -4.51 -6.56
CA GLY A 361 -9.88 -3.28 -7.27
C GLY A 361 -8.88 -3.52 -8.38
N SER A 362 -7.88 -4.37 -8.16
CA SER A 362 -6.91 -4.74 -9.19
C SER A 362 -7.56 -5.46 -10.36
N LEU A 363 -8.46 -6.42 -10.09
CA LEU A 363 -9.18 -7.15 -11.14
C LEU A 363 -10.10 -6.22 -11.95
N LEU A 364 -10.96 -5.47 -11.26
CA LEU A 364 -11.93 -4.60 -11.93
C LEU A 364 -11.27 -3.46 -12.69
N SER A 365 -10.17 -2.89 -12.17
CA SER A 365 -9.44 -1.83 -12.88
C SER A 365 -8.81 -2.36 -14.17
N GLY A 366 -8.26 -3.57 -14.17
CA GLY A 366 -7.72 -4.21 -15.36
C GLY A 366 -8.78 -4.44 -16.43
N MET A 367 -9.94 -4.98 -16.02
CA MET A 367 -11.09 -5.18 -16.94
C MET A 367 -11.61 -3.84 -17.48
N ALA A 368 -11.66 -2.79 -16.67
CA ALA A 368 -12.09 -1.47 -17.11
C ALA A 368 -11.11 -0.87 -18.14
N VAL A 369 -9.81 -1.01 -17.92
CA VAL A 369 -8.79 -0.55 -18.88
C VAL A 369 -8.95 -1.27 -20.21
N ASP A 370 -9.17 -2.59 -20.24
CA ASP A 370 -9.40 -3.34 -21.49
C ASP A 370 -10.69 -2.92 -22.17
N TYR A 371 -11.77 -2.72 -21.41
CA TYR A 371 -13.07 -2.32 -21.96
C TYR A 371 -13.02 -0.97 -22.71
N PHE A 372 -12.23 -0.01 -22.21
CA PHE A 372 -12.02 1.30 -22.83
C PHE A 372 -10.74 1.34 -23.70
N SER A 373 -10.29 0.19 -24.19
CA SER A 373 -9.20 0.08 -25.14
C SER A 373 -9.69 -0.39 -26.50
N ILE A 374 -9.29 0.28 -27.57
CA ILE A 374 -9.65 -0.07 -28.95
C ILE A 374 -8.35 -0.31 -29.71
N ASP A 375 -8.20 -1.48 -30.31
CA ASP A 375 -7.01 -1.88 -31.09
C ASP A 375 -5.71 -1.67 -30.31
N GLY A 376 -5.70 -1.96 -29.00
CA GLY A 376 -4.54 -1.80 -28.11
C GLY A 376 -4.23 -0.36 -27.71
N VAL A 377 -5.04 0.61 -28.13
CA VAL A 377 -4.95 2.02 -27.71
C VAL A 377 -5.92 2.25 -26.55
N LYS A 378 -5.41 2.66 -25.42
CA LYS A 378 -6.19 2.93 -24.23
C LYS A 378 -6.75 4.35 -24.25
N ASP A 379 -8.04 4.51 -24.08
CA ASP A 379 -8.69 5.83 -23.86
C ASP A 379 -8.50 6.23 -22.39
N TRP A 380 -7.29 6.71 -22.05
CA TRP A 380 -6.96 7.08 -20.69
C TRP A 380 -7.85 8.18 -20.12
N GLN A 381 -8.32 9.11 -20.94
CA GLN A 381 -9.22 10.17 -20.48
C GLN A 381 -10.52 9.58 -19.96
N THR A 382 -11.18 8.74 -20.75
CA THR A 382 -12.41 8.06 -20.33
C THR A 382 -12.17 7.13 -19.14
N ILE A 383 -11.07 6.37 -19.13
CA ILE A 383 -10.70 5.47 -18.03
C ILE A 383 -10.61 6.25 -16.72
N TRP A 384 -9.86 7.36 -16.69
CA TRP A 384 -9.71 8.15 -15.48
C TRP A 384 -11.00 8.86 -15.07
N LEU A 385 -11.83 9.32 -16.01
CA LEU A 385 -13.14 9.90 -15.71
C LEU A 385 -14.09 8.87 -15.09
N VAL A 386 -14.09 7.63 -15.54
CA VAL A 386 -14.89 6.54 -14.94
C VAL A 386 -14.45 6.30 -13.49
N PHE A 387 -13.14 6.29 -13.22
CA PHE A 387 -12.63 6.14 -11.86
C PHE A 387 -12.91 7.36 -10.99
N ALA A 388 -12.86 8.58 -11.56
CA ALA A 388 -13.29 9.79 -10.87
C ALA A 388 -14.79 9.76 -10.51
N ALA A 389 -15.64 9.31 -11.44
CA ALA A 389 -17.05 9.14 -11.20
C ALA A 389 -17.33 8.08 -10.11
N TYR A 390 -16.60 6.97 -10.11
CA TYR A 390 -16.66 5.96 -9.06
C TYR A 390 -16.31 6.56 -7.68
N ALA A 391 -15.18 7.28 -7.57
CA ALA A 391 -14.77 7.90 -6.31
C ALA A 391 -15.78 8.97 -5.84
N LEU A 392 -16.34 9.76 -6.76
CA LEU A 392 -17.39 10.74 -6.46
C LEU A 392 -18.67 10.07 -5.97
N ALA A 393 -19.10 8.99 -6.62
CA ALA A 393 -20.27 8.22 -6.19
C ALA A 393 -20.06 7.67 -4.78
N LEU A 394 -18.86 7.16 -4.45
CA LEU A 394 -18.53 6.73 -3.10
C LEU A 394 -18.66 7.89 -2.10
N ALA A 395 -18.14 9.07 -2.42
CA ALA A 395 -18.23 10.25 -1.55
C ALA A 395 -19.68 10.63 -1.27
N VAL A 396 -20.53 10.68 -2.31
CA VAL A 396 -21.95 11.02 -2.18
C VAL A 396 -22.70 9.97 -1.35
N ILE A 397 -22.51 8.68 -1.66
CA ILE A 397 -23.20 7.59 -0.94
C ILE A 397 -22.72 7.57 0.53
N PHE A 398 -21.43 7.73 0.78
CA PHE A 398 -20.90 7.81 2.14
C PHE A 398 -21.48 8.98 2.93
N ALA A 399 -21.58 10.16 2.31
CA ALA A 399 -22.16 11.34 2.95
C ALA A 399 -23.60 11.10 3.42
N LEU A 400 -24.40 10.36 2.61
CA LEU A 400 -25.81 10.06 2.87
C LEU A 400 -25.98 8.94 3.92
N PHE A 401 -25.22 7.88 3.81
CA PHE A 401 -25.45 6.66 4.61
C PHE A 401 -24.60 6.56 5.87
N PHE A 402 -23.36 7.11 5.88
CA PHE A 402 -22.50 7.05 7.04
C PHE A 402 -22.87 8.17 8.03
N LYS A 403 -23.61 7.81 9.08
CA LYS A 403 -24.03 8.74 10.14
C LYS A 403 -23.03 8.68 11.29
N TYR A 404 -22.28 9.77 11.49
CA TYR A 404 -21.34 9.93 12.60
C TYR A 404 -21.40 11.37 13.12
N GLN A 405 -21.53 11.53 14.44
CA GLN A 405 -21.47 12.82 15.11
C GLN A 405 -20.07 13.07 15.64
N HIS A 406 -19.58 14.26 15.42
CA HIS A 406 -18.26 14.66 15.89
C HIS A 406 -18.28 14.93 17.39
N HIS A 407 -17.41 14.25 18.13
CA HIS A 407 -17.20 14.44 19.57
C HIS A 407 -15.73 14.85 19.82
N PRO A 408 -15.41 16.18 19.86
CA PRO A 408 -14.04 16.68 20.04
C PRO A 408 -13.33 16.14 21.28
N GLU A 409 -14.10 15.94 22.37
CA GLU A 409 -13.58 15.44 23.65
C GLU A 409 -13.00 14.02 23.56
N LYS A 410 -13.61 13.14 22.77
CA LYS A 410 -13.12 11.78 22.55
C LYS A 410 -11.81 11.76 21.75
N LEU A 411 -11.61 12.72 20.85
CA LEU A 411 -10.38 12.86 20.07
C LEU A 411 -9.18 13.28 20.93
N SER A 412 -9.39 14.10 21.94
CA SER A 412 -8.31 14.53 22.85
C SER A 412 -7.76 13.39 23.72
N LEU A 413 -8.60 12.39 24.03
CA LEU A 413 -8.20 11.21 24.78
C LEU A 413 -7.44 10.19 23.91
N SER A 414 -7.86 10.00 22.66
CA SER A 414 -7.17 9.06 21.73
C SER A 414 -5.82 9.60 21.24
N THR A 415 -5.69 10.91 21.01
CA THR A 415 -4.38 11.52 20.67
C THR A 415 -3.40 11.47 21.84
N LYS A 416 -3.85 11.44 23.07
CA LYS A 416 -2.98 11.18 24.25
C LYS A 416 -2.54 9.73 24.34
N SER A 417 -3.39 8.77 23.93
CA SER A 417 -3.03 7.34 23.91
C SER A 417 -2.11 6.96 22.73
N LEU A 418 -2.12 7.72 21.66
CA LEU A 418 -1.19 7.57 20.53
C LEU A 418 0.16 8.30 20.75
N ALA A 419 0.22 9.18 21.77
CA ALA A 419 1.42 9.90 22.19
C ALA A 419 2.11 9.23 23.39
N HIS A 420 1.54 8.16 23.93
CA HIS A 420 2.11 7.27 24.94
C HIS A 420 2.27 5.87 24.34
#